data_a0c32f31e53a4c3080cf122e123c763d
#
_entry.id   a0c32f31e53a4c3080cf122e123c763d
#
_cell.length_a   1.000
_cell.length_b   1.000
_cell.length_c   1.000
_cell.angle_alpha   90.00
_cell.angle_beta   90.00
_cell.angle_gamma   90.00
#
_symmetry.space_group_name_H-M   'P 1'
#
loop_
_entity.id
_entity.type
_entity.pdbx_description
1 polymer ?
#
loop_
_entity_poly.entity_id
_entity_poly.type
_entity_poly.pdbx_seq_one_letter_code
_entity_poly.pdbx_strand_id
1 'polypeptide(L)'
;VVANGVLEKSTAQNGGGRASLESARALLAKTYLAAAWDLDKKEYFSKAAQTADDVIAKRSLVTPFANLWRADYSGDDNEEFIWDVEYDYATATNTVSGGHPWSSFYCNHIGGQEDHGKGSTSAFIATLHALQYFEKGDVRYEVTFMKELPDIVTASNYWYWDWYKNGETFIGIPLKRYYPAWYETEEDIEAWKALDPENRKSTWILPMSDHTRDPQEYMPGEINYEAFVTYSYGGSPCRKFDDSNTGSYSNKTDYRDIHIITLSEVYLIAAEAYFKAGNNENALARLNEVRRRAQLNAVTSIDVDAILKERACELFGQGSRWIDLRRTRKLVEYNNLYNPQIKGRCLLYTS
;
A
#
# COMPACT_ATOMS: atom_id res chain seq x y z
N VAL A 1 8.34 -6.70 -30.01
CA VAL A 1 6.91 -6.38 -29.82
C VAL A 1 6.72 -4.87 -29.88
N VAL A 2 7.36 -4.10 -28.99
CA VAL A 2 7.25 -2.61 -28.96
C VAL A 2 7.64 -1.98 -30.30
N ALA A 3 8.71 -2.47 -30.95
CA ALA A 3 9.22 -1.92 -32.22
C ALA A 3 8.34 -2.27 -33.44
N ASN A 4 7.52 -3.30 -33.35
CA ASN A 4 6.78 -3.84 -34.51
C ASN A 4 5.35 -3.27 -34.63
N GLY A 5 4.91 -2.39 -33.72
CA GLY A 5 3.60 -1.73 -33.80
C GLY A 5 2.39 -2.67 -33.73
N VAL A 6 2.56 -3.87 -33.15
CA VAL A 6 1.50 -4.89 -33.09
C VAL A 6 0.49 -4.62 -31.97
N LEU A 7 0.90 -3.85 -30.96
CA LEU A 7 0.04 -3.56 -29.81
C LEU A 7 -0.73 -2.26 -30.01
N GLU A 8 -1.94 -2.23 -29.50
CA GLU A 8 -2.76 -1.03 -29.47
C GLU A 8 -2.13 0.04 -28.57
N LYS A 9 -2.48 1.31 -28.84
CA LYS A 9 -1.77 2.47 -28.28
C LYS A 9 -2.26 2.91 -26.88
N SER A 10 -3.36 2.37 -26.39
CA SER A 10 -3.95 2.85 -25.13
C SER A 10 -4.62 1.73 -24.34
N THR A 11 -4.36 1.69 -23.04
CA THR A 11 -5.06 0.80 -22.10
C THR A 11 -6.47 1.29 -21.77
N ALA A 12 -6.71 2.59 -21.76
CA ALA A 12 -8.00 3.17 -21.41
C ALA A 12 -9.16 2.71 -22.32
N GLN A 13 -8.86 2.34 -23.57
CA GLN A 13 -9.87 1.83 -24.51
C GLN A 13 -10.11 0.32 -24.43
N ASN A 14 -9.18 -0.43 -23.79
CA ASN A 14 -9.17 -1.89 -23.80
C ASN A 14 -9.41 -2.51 -22.44
N GLY A 15 -9.61 -1.72 -21.40
CA GLY A 15 -9.48 -2.15 -20.01
C GLY A 15 -8.01 -2.45 -19.68
N GLY A 16 -7.63 -2.40 -18.42
CA GLY A 16 -6.25 -2.66 -17.95
C GLY A 16 -5.77 -4.09 -18.17
N GLY A 17 -6.67 -5.06 -18.39
CA GLY A 17 -6.37 -6.48 -18.52
C GLY A 17 -5.74 -6.89 -19.86
N ARG A 18 -5.73 -6.00 -20.86
CA ARG A 18 -5.11 -6.30 -22.17
C ARG A 18 -3.73 -5.69 -22.29
N ALA A 19 -2.79 -6.46 -22.83
CA ALA A 19 -1.47 -5.96 -23.16
C ALA A 19 -1.55 -4.83 -24.19
N SER A 20 -1.07 -3.65 -23.82
CA SER A 20 -1.01 -2.44 -24.67
C SER A 20 0.44 -2.06 -24.99
N LEU A 21 0.60 -1.06 -25.85
CA LEU A 21 1.93 -0.50 -26.13
C LEU A 21 2.54 0.12 -24.85
N GLU A 22 1.73 0.80 -24.05
CA GLU A 22 2.15 1.42 -22.79
C GLU A 22 2.54 0.37 -21.74
N SER A 23 1.76 -0.73 -21.60
CA SER A 23 2.11 -1.82 -20.67
C SER A 23 3.41 -2.53 -21.09
N ALA A 24 3.62 -2.73 -22.39
CA ALA A 24 4.86 -3.32 -22.89
C ALA A 24 6.08 -2.40 -22.69
N ARG A 25 5.91 -1.07 -22.85
CA ARG A 25 6.97 -0.09 -22.57
C ARG A 25 7.28 -0.01 -21.08
N ALA A 26 6.27 0.04 -20.23
CA ALA A 26 6.46 0.06 -18.79
C ALA A 26 7.19 -1.19 -18.29
N LEU A 27 6.82 -2.37 -18.78
CA LEU A 27 7.51 -3.62 -18.49
C LEU A 27 8.96 -3.61 -19.03
N LEU A 28 9.19 -3.05 -20.23
CA LEU A 28 10.53 -2.91 -20.81
C LEU A 28 11.40 -1.96 -19.98
N ALA A 29 10.86 -0.83 -19.51
CA ALA A 29 11.57 0.10 -18.63
C ALA A 29 11.97 -0.60 -17.32
N LYS A 30 11.06 -1.34 -16.70
CA LYS A 30 11.32 -2.13 -15.49
C LYS A 30 12.39 -3.20 -15.72
N THR A 31 12.38 -3.85 -16.90
CA THR A 31 13.38 -4.84 -17.28
C THR A 31 14.76 -4.21 -17.51
N TYR A 32 14.83 -3.06 -18.20
CA TYR A 32 16.09 -2.34 -18.37
C TYR A 32 16.67 -1.90 -17.02
N LEU A 33 15.82 -1.40 -16.11
CA LEU A 33 16.28 -1.00 -14.78
C LEU A 33 16.86 -2.20 -14.01
N ALA A 34 16.19 -3.36 -14.02
CA ALA A 34 16.69 -4.57 -13.37
C ALA A 34 18.01 -5.04 -13.99
N ALA A 35 18.07 -5.11 -15.32
CA ALA A 35 19.27 -5.52 -16.05
C ALA A 35 20.45 -4.55 -15.82
N ALA A 36 20.18 -3.24 -15.68
CA ALA A 36 21.22 -2.26 -15.38
C ALA A 36 21.91 -2.53 -14.03
N TRP A 37 21.14 -2.90 -13.02
CA TRP A 37 21.65 -3.24 -11.71
C TRP A 37 22.34 -4.62 -11.67
N ASP A 38 21.69 -5.65 -12.26
CA ASP A 38 22.19 -7.02 -12.18
C ASP A 38 23.46 -7.22 -13.02
N LEU A 39 23.57 -6.55 -14.17
CA LEU A 39 24.68 -6.68 -15.12
C LEU A 39 25.70 -5.55 -15.01
N ASP A 40 25.48 -4.58 -14.11
CA ASP A 40 26.31 -3.36 -13.95
C ASP A 40 26.50 -2.58 -15.28
N LYS A 41 25.43 -2.50 -16.10
CA LYS A 41 25.45 -1.84 -17.42
C LYS A 41 24.80 -0.46 -17.36
N LYS A 42 25.63 0.56 -17.25
CA LYS A 42 25.17 1.96 -17.11
C LYS A 42 24.25 2.43 -18.23
N GLU A 43 24.48 1.99 -19.46
CA GLU A 43 23.67 2.36 -20.63
C GLU A 43 22.21 1.90 -20.50
N TYR A 44 21.92 0.87 -19.68
CA TYR A 44 20.55 0.41 -19.45
C TYR A 44 19.77 1.32 -18.52
N PHE A 45 20.43 2.08 -17.63
CA PHE A 45 19.74 3.11 -16.86
C PHE A 45 19.17 4.20 -17.78
N SER A 46 19.97 4.69 -18.76
CA SER A 46 19.47 5.68 -19.72
C SER A 46 18.32 5.14 -20.56
N LYS A 47 18.39 3.87 -20.99
CA LYS A 47 17.30 3.22 -21.72
C LYS A 47 16.04 3.05 -20.86
N ALA A 48 16.19 2.67 -19.59
CA ALA A 48 15.08 2.57 -18.65
C ALA A 48 14.37 3.91 -18.48
N ALA A 49 15.14 4.98 -18.25
CA ALA A 49 14.61 6.33 -18.06
C ALA A 49 13.82 6.81 -19.29
N GLN A 50 14.43 6.67 -20.49
CA GLN A 50 13.77 7.10 -21.72
C GLN A 50 12.51 6.29 -22.03
N THR A 51 12.56 4.97 -21.84
CA THR A 51 11.40 4.10 -22.08
C THR A 51 10.27 4.39 -21.07
N ALA A 52 10.61 4.72 -19.84
CA ALA A 52 9.63 5.16 -18.85
C ALA A 52 9.00 6.50 -19.23
N ASP A 53 9.81 7.46 -19.70
CA ASP A 53 9.32 8.76 -20.16
C ASP A 53 8.40 8.66 -21.38
N ASP A 54 8.58 7.70 -22.26
CA ASP A 54 7.66 7.42 -23.37
C ASP A 54 6.25 7.04 -22.88
N VAL A 55 6.13 6.42 -21.71
CA VAL A 55 4.84 6.11 -21.06
C VAL A 55 4.31 7.36 -20.36
N ILE A 56 5.15 8.02 -19.57
CA ILE A 56 4.80 9.22 -18.79
C ILE A 56 4.26 10.33 -19.70
N ALA A 57 4.86 10.53 -20.87
CA ALA A 57 4.43 11.56 -21.83
C ALA A 57 2.98 11.39 -22.34
N LYS A 58 2.34 10.26 -22.11
CA LYS A 58 0.96 9.95 -22.54
C LYS A 58 -0.07 10.01 -21.40
N ARG A 59 0.37 10.12 -20.17
CA ARG A 59 -0.45 10.03 -18.97
C ARG A 59 0.01 11.02 -17.90
N SER A 60 -0.84 11.28 -16.93
CA SER A 60 -0.53 12.22 -15.85
C SER A 60 -0.96 11.66 -14.49
N LEU A 61 -0.16 11.91 -13.45
CA LEU A 61 -0.51 11.60 -12.06
C LEU A 61 -1.43 12.70 -11.50
N VAL A 62 -2.69 12.68 -11.90
CA VAL A 62 -3.68 13.69 -11.51
C VAL A 62 -4.78 13.16 -10.61
N THR A 63 -4.97 11.84 -10.58
CA THR A 63 -6.00 11.22 -9.76
C THR A 63 -5.60 11.28 -8.28
N PRO A 64 -6.45 11.78 -7.38
CA PRO A 64 -6.21 11.67 -5.95
C PRO A 64 -5.99 10.21 -5.54
N PHE A 65 -4.98 9.96 -4.71
CA PHE A 65 -4.60 8.58 -4.35
C PHE A 65 -5.77 7.77 -3.78
N ALA A 66 -6.63 8.41 -2.99
CA ALA A 66 -7.82 7.78 -2.45
C ALA A 66 -8.81 7.27 -3.51
N ASN A 67 -8.87 7.95 -4.65
CA ASN A 67 -9.79 7.55 -5.74
C ASN A 67 -9.31 6.33 -6.51
N LEU A 68 -8.01 6.03 -6.47
CA LEU A 68 -7.44 4.82 -7.07
C LEU A 68 -7.80 3.56 -6.27
N TRP A 69 -7.89 3.69 -4.96
CA TRP A 69 -8.00 2.55 -4.04
C TRP A 69 -9.37 2.44 -3.37
N ARG A 70 -10.42 2.84 -4.10
CA ARG A 70 -11.79 2.77 -3.59
C ARG A 70 -12.28 1.33 -3.57
N ALA A 71 -12.79 0.92 -2.42
CA ALA A 71 -13.30 -0.44 -2.22
C ALA A 71 -14.56 -0.78 -3.03
N ASP A 72 -15.22 0.25 -3.60
CA ASP A 72 -16.45 0.14 -4.42
C ASP A 72 -16.17 -0.06 -5.91
N TYR A 73 -14.94 -0.42 -6.28
CA TYR A 73 -14.47 -0.66 -7.66
C TYR A 73 -14.40 0.59 -8.55
N SER A 74 -14.86 1.75 -8.10
CA SER A 74 -14.90 2.96 -8.94
C SER A 74 -13.51 3.49 -9.32
N GLY A 75 -12.44 2.95 -8.74
CA GLY A 75 -11.05 3.26 -9.07
C GLY A 75 -10.41 2.28 -10.06
N ASP A 76 -10.97 1.09 -10.24
CA ASP A 76 -10.27 -0.01 -10.93
C ASP A 76 -10.00 0.29 -12.43
N ASP A 77 -10.91 1.00 -13.12
CA ASP A 77 -10.73 1.43 -14.52
C ASP A 77 -9.90 2.71 -14.70
N ASN A 78 -9.12 3.13 -13.71
CA ASN A 78 -8.38 4.39 -13.79
C ASN A 78 -7.20 4.32 -14.76
N GLU A 79 -7.00 5.41 -15.53
CA GLU A 79 -5.90 5.51 -16.52
C GLU A 79 -4.48 5.42 -15.90
N GLU A 80 -4.33 5.61 -14.60
CA GLU A 80 -3.05 5.42 -13.91
C GLU A 80 -2.68 3.94 -13.74
N PHE A 81 -3.63 3.01 -13.89
CA PHE A 81 -3.37 1.58 -13.96
C PHE A 81 -3.02 1.18 -15.40
N ILE A 82 -1.79 0.76 -15.61
CA ILE A 82 -1.24 0.53 -16.95
C ILE A 82 -1.41 -0.91 -17.40
N TRP A 83 -1.36 -1.83 -16.44
CA TRP A 83 -1.58 -3.25 -16.69
C TRP A 83 -2.13 -3.94 -15.45
N ASP A 84 -3.23 -4.65 -15.63
CA ASP A 84 -4.00 -5.27 -14.57
C ASP A 84 -4.30 -6.73 -14.87
N VAL A 85 -4.63 -7.48 -13.81
CA VAL A 85 -5.38 -8.72 -13.89
C VAL A 85 -6.81 -8.37 -13.48
N GLU A 86 -7.71 -8.39 -14.47
CA GLU A 86 -9.11 -8.01 -14.26
C GLU A 86 -9.89 -9.14 -13.59
N TYR A 87 -10.70 -8.77 -12.62
CA TYR A 87 -11.68 -9.62 -11.96
C TYR A 87 -13.05 -8.99 -12.07
N ASP A 88 -14.10 -9.81 -12.09
CA ASP A 88 -15.48 -9.33 -12.15
C ASP A 88 -16.35 -10.08 -11.15
N TYR A 89 -16.91 -9.35 -10.21
CA TYR A 89 -17.82 -9.89 -9.20
C TYR A 89 -19.02 -10.60 -9.82
N ALA A 90 -19.62 -10.01 -10.85
CA ALA A 90 -20.82 -10.54 -11.50
C ALA A 90 -20.56 -11.87 -12.20
N THR A 91 -19.39 -12.03 -12.80
CA THR A 91 -18.96 -13.27 -13.47
C THR A 91 -18.45 -14.29 -12.47
N ALA A 92 -17.78 -13.84 -11.41
CA ALA A 92 -17.14 -14.70 -10.41
C ALA A 92 -18.13 -15.34 -9.41
N THR A 93 -19.28 -14.73 -9.16
CA THR A 93 -20.28 -15.23 -8.18
C THR A 93 -20.86 -16.61 -8.50
N ASN A 94 -20.71 -17.07 -9.72
CA ASN A 94 -21.15 -18.42 -10.13
C ASN A 94 -20.10 -19.52 -9.92
N THR A 95 -18.89 -19.17 -9.50
CA THR A 95 -17.80 -20.13 -9.26
C THR A 95 -17.03 -19.75 -8.00
N VAL A 96 -16.84 -20.71 -7.09
CA VAL A 96 -16.07 -20.54 -5.84
C VAL A 96 -14.60 -20.13 -6.07
N SER A 97 -14.16 -20.05 -7.32
CA SER A 97 -12.77 -19.81 -7.73
C SER A 97 -12.56 -18.53 -8.54
N GLY A 98 -13.54 -17.65 -8.63
CA GLY A 98 -13.48 -16.50 -9.54
C GLY A 98 -12.71 -15.27 -9.04
N GLY A 99 -12.30 -15.22 -7.78
CA GLY A 99 -11.59 -14.11 -7.18
C GLY A 99 -10.22 -14.49 -6.60
N HIS A 100 -9.66 -13.62 -5.77
CA HIS A 100 -8.35 -13.80 -5.14
C HIS A 100 -8.37 -13.43 -3.65
N PRO A 101 -7.43 -13.90 -2.82
CA PRO A 101 -7.44 -13.66 -1.37
C PRO A 101 -6.61 -12.43 -0.96
N TRP A 102 -6.37 -11.46 -1.82
CA TRP A 102 -5.38 -10.40 -1.60
C TRP A 102 -5.70 -9.55 -0.38
N SER A 103 -6.94 -9.08 -0.22
CA SER A 103 -7.32 -8.30 0.96
C SER A 103 -7.22 -9.13 2.23
N SER A 104 -7.57 -10.42 2.20
CA SER A 104 -7.50 -11.27 3.38
C SER A 104 -6.08 -11.45 3.92
N PHE A 105 -5.06 -11.31 3.06
CA PHE A 105 -3.67 -11.37 3.49
C PHE A 105 -3.23 -10.14 4.27
N TYR A 106 -3.78 -8.97 3.96
CA TYR A 106 -3.34 -7.69 4.50
C TYR A 106 -4.31 -7.06 5.50
N CYS A 107 -5.56 -7.49 5.54
CA CYS A 107 -6.59 -6.79 6.30
C CYS A 107 -6.56 -7.01 7.82
N ASN A 108 -5.66 -7.82 8.34
CA ASN A 108 -5.30 -7.90 9.74
C ASN A 108 -6.53 -7.89 10.71
N HIS A 109 -7.47 -8.82 10.51
CA HIS A 109 -8.70 -8.95 11.29
C HIS A 109 -9.61 -7.70 11.30
N ILE A 110 -9.80 -7.08 10.13
CA ILE A 110 -10.82 -6.04 10.01
C ILE A 110 -12.19 -6.60 10.42
N GLY A 111 -12.75 -6.07 11.48
CA GLY A 111 -14.01 -6.52 12.05
C GLY A 111 -13.93 -7.75 12.94
N GLY A 112 -12.78 -8.40 13.03
CA GLY A 112 -12.57 -9.61 13.85
C GLY A 112 -13.29 -10.85 13.32
N GLN A 113 -12.71 -12.02 13.56
CA GLN A 113 -13.35 -13.29 13.21
C GLN A 113 -14.63 -13.54 14.02
N GLU A 114 -14.65 -13.07 15.24
CA GLU A 114 -15.73 -13.24 16.21
C GLU A 114 -16.92 -12.33 15.91
N ASP A 115 -16.70 -11.23 15.19
CA ASP A 115 -17.67 -10.16 15.00
C ASP A 115 -18.33 -10.15 13.62
N HIS A 116 -18.32 -11.27 12.91
CA HIS A 116 -18.88 -11.39 11.56
C HIS A 116 -18.22 -10.43 10.52
N GLY A 117 -17.04 -9.92 10.84
CA GLY A 117 -16.25 -9.12 9.93
C GLY A 117 -15.66 -9.94 8.78
N LYS A 118 -14.80 -9.31 8.00
CA LYS A 118 -14.12 -10.00 6.90
C LYS A 118 -13.27 -11.16 7.36
N GLY A 119 -13.35 -12.25 6.65
CA GLY A 119 -12.39 -13.35 6.80
C GLY A 119 -10.98 -12.85 6.49
N SER A 120 -10.11 -12.93 7.50
CA SER A 120 -8.74 -12.48 7.41
C SER A 120 -7.79 -13.61 7.77
N THR A 121 -6.67 -13.69 7.07
CA THR A 121 -5.57 -14.58 7.43
C THR A 121 -4.45 -13.84 8.16
N SER A 122 -4.44 -12.50 8.11
CA SER A 122 -3.39 -11.64 8.67
C SER A 122 -1.98 -12.13 8.30
N ALA A 123 -1.80 -12.58 7.06
CA ALA A 123 -0.55 -13.16 6.60
C ALA A 123 0.58 -12.12 6.53
N PHE A 124 0.22 -10.87 6.28
CA PHE A 124 1.16 -9.75 6.16
C PHE A 124 0.75 -8.60 7.07
N ILE A 125 1.65 -8.21 7.94
CA ILE A 125 1.50 -7.06 8.84
C ILE A 125 2.61 -6.05 8.49
N ALA A 126 2.27 -4.76 8.44
CA ALA A 126 3.25 -3.72 8.24
C ALA A 126 4.26 -3.70 9.40
N THR A 127 5.54 -3.59 9.10
CA THR A 127 6.54 -3.31 10.15
C THR A 127 6.42 -1.87 10.62
N LEU A 128 6.82 -1.57 11.85
CA LEU A 128 6.89 -0.20 12.35
C LEU A 128 7.68 0.71 11.40
N HIS A 129 8.81 0.23 10.91
CA HIS A 129 9.62 0.97 9.97
C HIS A 129 8.90 1.31 8.66
N ALA A 130 8.06 0.39 8.14
CA ALA A 130 7.26 0.67 6.94
C ALA A 130 6.23 1.78 7.19
N LEU A 131 5.63 1.82 8.38
CA LEU A 131 4.69 2.86 8.77
C LEU A 131 5.39 4.21 8.96
N GLN A 132 6.60 4.21 9.52
CA GLN A 132 7.42 5.40 9.72
C GLN A 132 7.96 6.04 8.42
N TYR A 133 7.86 5.35 7.29
CA TYR A 133 8.15 5.98 6.00
C TYR A 133 7.14 7.05 5.60
N PHE A 134 5.88 6.91 6.00
CA PHE A 134 4.85 7.89 5.71
C PHE A 134 5.02 9.12 6.60
N GLU A 135 5.21 10.27 6.00
CA GLU A 135 5.35 11.54 6.70
C GLU A 135 4.00 12.04 7.21
N LYS A 136 4.00 12.86 8.25
CA LYS A 136 2.76 13.53 8.69
C LYS A 136 2.21 14.38 7.55
N GLY A 137 0.95 14.15 7.20
CA GLY A 137 0.29 14.81 6.06
C GLY A 137 0.37 14.03 4.74
N ASP A 138 1.05 12.87 4.69
CA ASP A 138 1.00 11.99 3.54
C ASP A 138 -0.39 11.37 3.42
N VAL A 139 -1.15 11.81 2.41
CA VAL A 139 -2.54 11.34 2.19
C VAL A 139 -2.63 9.84 1.90
N ARG A 140 -1.52 9.19 1.54
CA ARG A 140 -1.49 7.75 1.29
C ARG A 140 -1.58 6.93 2.57
N TYR A 141 -1.20 7.50 3.74
CA TYR A 141 -1.23 6.77 5.00
C TYR A 141 -2.65 6.27 5.32
N GLU A 142 -3.63 7.18 5.32
CA GLU A 142 -5.01 6.84 5.67
C GLU A 142 -5.74 6.05 4.59
N VAL A 143 -5.29 6.14 3.33
CA VAL A 143 -5.78 5.29 2.25
C VAL A 143 -5.23 3.86 2.38
N THR A 144 -3.99 3.73 2.84
CA THR A 144 -3.33 2.43 2.97
C THR A 144 -3.69 1.72 4.27
N PHE A 145 -3.80 2.46 5.38
CA PHE A 145 -4.00 1.89 6.71
C PHE A 145 -5.27 2.40 7.36
N MET A 146 -6.00 1.48 7.97
CA MET A 146 -7.20 1.80 8.72
C MET A 146 -6.84 2.20 10.15
N LYS A 147 -7.12 3.44 10.53
CA LYS A 147 -6.85 3.94 11.89
C LYS A 147 -7.95 3.58 12.87
N GLU A 148 -9.19 3.63 12.45
CA GLU A 148 -10.36 3.39 13.29
C GLU A 148 -11.08 2.13 12.83
N LEU A 149 -11.31 1.20 13.73
CA LEU A 149 -12.02 -0.03 13.46
C LEU A 149 -13.35 -0.06 14.22
N PRO A 150 -14.50 0.04 13.53
CA PRO A 150 -15.81 -0.03 14.17
C PRO A 150 -16.03 -1.36 14.88
N ASP A 151 -16.77 -1.31 15.99
CA ASP A 151 -17.31 -2.49 16.65
C ASP A 151 -18.58 -2.93 15.91
N ILE A 152 -18.41 -3.84 14.96
CA ILE A 152 -19.47 -4.28 14.04
C ILE A 152 -20.60 -5.01 14.79
N VAL A 153 -20.28 -5.71 15.88
CA VAL A 153 -21.31 -6.42 16.68
C VAL A 153 -22.24 -5.43 17.35
N THR A 154 -21.68 -4.34 17.90
CA THR A 154 -22.45 -3.31 18.59
C THR A 154 -23.12 -2.34 17.61
N ALA A 155 -22.55 -2.17 16.43
CA ALA A 155 -23.06 -1.26 15.39
C ALA A 155 -24.21 -1.85 14.55
N SER A 156 -24.77 -3.00 14.94
CA SER A 156 -26.00 -3.56 14.37
C SER A 156 -26.05 -3.66 12.84
N ASN A 157 -25.41 -4.63 12.24
CA ASN A 157 -25.53 -5.00 10.84
C ASN A 157 -24.94 -4.03 9.79
N TYR A 158 -24.17 -3.02 10.19
CA TYR A 158 -23.49 -2.17 9.24
C TYR A 158 -22.13 -2.76 8.88
N TRP A 159 -21.91 -2.86 7.59
CA TRP A 159 -20.59 -3.03 7.04
C TRP A 159 -19.82 -1.74 7.28
N TYR A 160 -18.59 -1.84 7.80
CA TYR A 160 -17.76 -0.66 8.05
C TYR A 160 -17.54 0.21 6.79
N TRP A 161 -17.77 -0.32 5.60
CA TRP A 161 -17.78 0.40 4.34
C TRP A 161 -18.80 1.53 4.26
N ASP A 162 -19.99 1.33 4.77
CA ASP A 162 -21.02 2.34 4.77
C ASP A 162 -20.63 3.54 5.65
N TRP A 163 -19.73 3.30 6.58
CA TRP A 163 -19.24 4.27 7.54
C TRP A 163 -17.86 4.80 7.21
N TYR A 164 -17.07 4.04 6.44
CA TYR A 164 -15.71 4.39 6.10
C TYR A 164 -15.68 5.36 4.93
N LYS A 165 -15.87 6.63 5.23
CA LYS A 165 -15.68 7.71 4.27
C LYS A 165 -14.27 8.25 4.40
N ASN A 166 -13.60 8.43 3.27
CA ASN A 166 -12.21 8.87 3.12
C ASN A 166 -11.78 9.90 4.18
N GLY A 167 -11.03 9.47 5.19
CA GLY A 167 -10.45 10.33 6.21
C GLY A 167 -11.42 10.91 7.24
N GLU A 168 -12.72 10.57 7.21
CA GLU A 168 -13.65 11.01 8.24
C GLU A 168 -13.55 10.13 9.48
N THR A 169 -13.47 10.76 10.64
CA THR A 169 -13.55 10.12 11.94
C THR A 169 -14.96 9.61 12.19
N PHE A 170 -15.09 8.37 12.67
CA PHE A 170 -16.40 7.82 13.05
C PHE A 170 -16.95 8.51 14.30
N ILE A 171 -18.16 9.02 14.19
CA ILE A 171 -18.90 9.65 15.28
C ILE A 171 -20.24 8.95 15.46
N GLY A 172 -20.65 8.72 16.73
CA GLY A 172 -21.90 8.05 17.07
C GLY A 172 -21.86 6.53 16.91
N ILE A 173 -20.68 5.95 16.73
CA ILE A 173 -20.49 4.52 16.54
C ILE A 173 -19.43 4.02 17.50
N PRO A 174 -19.68 2.91 18.23
CA PRO A 174 -18.66 2.27 19.02
C PRO A 174 -17.48 1.79 18.15
N LEU A 175 -16.27 2.09 18.60
CA LEU A 175 -15.06 1.64 17.96
C LEU A 175 -14.42 0.52 18.79
N LYS A 176 -14.01 -0.55 18.11
CA LYS A 176 -13.31 -1.67 18.75
C LYS A 176 -11.84 -1.36 18.96
N ARG A 177 -11.20 -0.78 17.95
CA ARG A 177 -9.76 -0.45 17.97
C ARG A 177 -9.49 0.91 17.35
N TYR A 178 -8.46 1.55 17.89
CA TYR A 178 -7.86 2.74 17.32
C TYR A 178 -6.37 2.51 17.18
N TYR A 179 -5.86 2.77 16.00
CA TYR A 179 -4.44 2.68 15.64
C TYR A 179 -3.91 4.08 15.35
N PRO A 180 -3.46 4.83 16.35
CA PRO A 180 -2.84 6.13 16.12
C PRO A 180 -1.68 5.99 15.15
N ALA A 181 -1.51 6.96 14.25
CA ALA A 181 -0.33 6.99 13.38
C ALA A 181 0.93 7.17 14.25
N TRP A 182 2.06 6.70 13.75
CA TRP A 182 3.32 6.72 14.49
C TRP A 182 3.77 8.11 14.97
N TYR A 183 3.24 9.17 14.34
CA TYR A 183 3.52 10.57 14.69
C TYR A 183 2.45 11.23 15.58
N GLU A 184 1.40 10.51 15.94
CA GLU A 184 0.38 11.02 16.85
C GLU A 184 0.85 10.90 18.30
N THR A 185 0.63 11.96 19.05
CA THR A 185 1.02 12.07 20.47
C THR A 185 -0.08 11.61 21.39
N GLU A 186 0.21 11.55 22.70
CA GLU A 186 -0.83 11.28 23.70
C GLU A 186 -1.92 12.38 23.71
N GLU A 187 -1.53 13.64 23.47
CA GLU A 187 -2.47 14.74 23.34
C GLU A 187 -3.39 14.58 22.14
N ASP A 188 -2.86 14.09 21.00
CA ASP A 188 -3.67 13.79 19.82
C ASP A 188 -4.67 12.66 20.11
N ILE A 189 -4.27 11.63 20.85
CA ILE A 189 -5.12 10.51 21.26
C ILE A 189 -6.23 10.98 22.22
N GLU A 190 -5.89 11.81 23.21
CA GLU A 190 -6.88 12.36 24.15
C GLU A 190 -7.86 13.31 23.42
N ALA A 191 -7.38 14.11 22.49
CA ALA A 191 -8.24 14.95 21.65
C ALA A 191 -9.19 14.08 20.80
N TRP A 192 -8.69 12.97 20.26
CA TRP A 192 -9.51 12.00 19.53
C TRP A 192 -10.57 11.37 20.45
N LYS A 193 -10.24 10.95 21.67
CA LYS A 193 -11.23 10.43 22.64
C LYS A 193 -12.34 11.44 22.95
N ALA A 194 -11.96 12.71 23.07
CA ALA A 194 -12.89 13.78 23.39
C ALA A 194 -13.91 14.09 22.29
N LEU A 195 -13.70 13.64 21.04
CA LEU A 195 -14.66 13.83 19.95
C LEU A 195 -15.95 13.01 20.15
N ASP A 196 -15.84 11.83 20.76
CA ASP A 196 -16.99 10.96 21.02
C ASP A 196 -16.75 10.07 22.27
N PRO A 197 -16.77 10.64 23.49
CA PRO A 197 -16.34 9.93 24.68
C PRO A 197 -17.14 8.65 24.95
N GLU A 198 -18.45 8.66 24.69
CA GLU A 198 -19.31 7.50 24.96
C GLU A 198 -18.99 6.29 24.09
N ASN A 199 -18.71 6.51 22.82
CA ASN A 199 -18.43 5.43 21.87
C ASN A 199 -16.96 5.01 21.86
N ARG A 200 -16.05 5.78 22.50
CA ARG A 200 -14.60 5.52 22.52
C ARG A 200 -14.08 5.00 23.86
N LYS A 201 -14.90 5.01 24.91
CA LYS A 201 -14.49 4.55 26.25
C LYS A 201 -14.08 3.06 26.30
N SER A 202 -14.61 2.25 25.41
CA SER A 202 -14.32 0.81 25.32
C SER A 202 -13.37 0.46 24.16
N THR A 203 -12.82 1.46 23.47
CA THR A 203 -11.93 1.26 22.34
C THR A 203 -10.53 0.84 22.81
N TRP A 204 -9.97 -0.19 22.23
CA TRP A 204 -8.57 -0.54 22.43
C TRP A 204 -7.69 0.40 21.61
N ILE A 205 -6.77 1.07 22.28
CA ILE A 205 -5.87 2.05 21.65
C ILE A 205 -4.50 1.39 21.52
N LEU A 206 -4.08 1.19 20.30
CA LEU A 206 -2.91 0.40 19.92
C LEU A 206 -1.89 1.25 19.13
N PRO A 207 -1.16 2.16 19.79
CA PRO A 207 -0.14 2.95 19.13
C PRO A 207 1.01 2.08 18.66
N MET A 208 1.71 2.55 17.63
CA MET A 208 2.82 1.83 17.01
C MET A 208 4.00 1.69 17.99
N SER A 209 4.39 0.46 18.25
CA SER A 209 5.50 0.15 19.15
C SER A 209 6.24 -1.11 18.67
N ASP A 210 7.51 -1.24 18.98
CA ASP A 210 8.30 -2.46 18.74
C ASP A 210 8.10 -3.53 19.82
N HIS A 211 7.30 -3.25 20.84
CA HIS A 211 7.09 -4.14 21.97
C HIS A 211 6.02 -5.20 21.68
N THR A 212 6.09 -6.29 22.42
CA THR A 212 5.36 -7.54 22.16
C THR A 212 4.58 -8.00 23.39
N ARG A 213 3.74 -7.16 23.93
CA ARG A 213 2.90 -7.52 25.07
C ARG A 213 1.48 -7.90 24.63
N ASP A 214 0.83 -8.79 25.36
CA ASP A 214 -0.55 -9.18 25.06
C ASP A 214 -1.49 -7.99 25.21
N PRO A 215 -2.20 -7.58 24.16
CA PRO A 215 -3.18 -6.51 24.25
C PRO A 215 -4.29 -6.77 25.27
N GLN A 216 -4.59 -8.02 25.57
CA GLN A 216 -5.61 -8.39 26.57
C GLN A 216 -5.20 -8.06 28.00
N GLU A 217 -3.94 -7.77 28.25
CA GLU A 217 -3.47 -7.31 29.56
C GLU A 217 -3.85 -5.86 29.86
N TYR A 218 -4.32 -5.10 28.85
CA TYR A 218 -4.77 -3.72 29.02
C TYR A 218 -6.29 -3.63 29.10
N MET A 219 -6.77 -2.69 29.86
CA MET A 219 -8.19 -2.39 29.90
C MET A 219 -8.62 -1.55 28.70
N PRO A 220 -9.86 -1.72 28.20
CA PRO A 220 -10.40 -0.83 27.19
C PRO A 220 -10.27 0.64 27.60
N GLY A 221 -9.85 1.51 26.69
CA GLY A 221 -9.57 2.92 26.93
C GLY A 221 -8.15 3.23 27.40
N GLU A 222 -7.39 2.24 27.85
CA GLU A 222 -5.97 2.40 28.12
C GLU A 222 -5.15 2.35 26.83
N ILE A 223 -4.02 3.09 26.83
CA ILE A 223 -3.11 3.10 25.68
C ILE A 223 -2.16 1.90 25.81
N ASN A 224 -2.29 0.94 24.91
CA ASN A 224 -1.42 -0.22 24.85
C ASN A 224 -0.22 0.01 23.92
N TYR A 225 0.87 0.52 24.44
CA TYR A 225 2.09 0.79 23.68
C TYR A 225 2.87 -0.48 23.24
N GLU A 226 2.49 -1.66 23.70
CA GLU A 226 3.31 -2.86 23.55
C GLU A 226 2.70 -3.91 22.62
N ALA A 227 1.52 -3.66 22.03
CA ALA A 227 0.76 -4.66 21.29
C ALA A 227 1.19 -4.93 19.85
N PHE A 228 2.07 -4.12 19.30
CA PHE A 228 2.21 -3.98 17.86
C PHE A 228 2.72 -5.23 17.11
N VAL A 229 3.68 -5.98 17.60
CA VAL A 229 4.42 -6.92 16.75
C VAL A 229 3.98 -8.38 16.85
N THR A 230 3.38 -8.79 17.95
CA THR A 230 3.17 -10.23 18.23
C THR A 230 1.79 -10.72 17.82
N TYR A 231 0.82 -9.84 17.71
CA TYR A 231 -0.56 -10.20 17.47
C TYR A 231 -1.03 -9.74 16.09
N SER A 232 -1.80 -10.58 15.44
CA SER A 232 -2.37 -10.28 14.12
C SER A 232 -3.25 -9.02 14.10
N TYR A 233 -3.69 -8.53 15.24
CA TYR A 233 -4.43 -7.28 15.40
C TYR A 233 -3.65 -6.15 16.06
N GLY A 234 -2.37 -6.35 16.37
CA GLY A 234 -1.51 -5.32 16.96
C GLY A 234 -1.09 -4.23 15.99
N GLY A 235 -1.08 -4.51 14.70
CA GLY A 235 -0.76 -3.54 13.65
C GLY A 235 -2.01 -3.03 12.92
N SER A 236 -1.93 -1.81 12.41
CA SER A 236 -3.00 -1.19 11.63
C SER A 236 -3.35 -2.04 10.40
N PRO A 237 -4.62 -2.40 10.18
CA PRO A 237 -5.04 -3.15 9.00
C PRO A 237 -4.74 -2.37 7.72
N CYS A 238 -4.25 -3.07 6.68
CA CYS A 238 -4.11 -2.47 5.37
C CYS A 238 -5.45 -2.52 4.64
N ARG A 239 -6.04 -1.36 4.38
CA ARG A 239 -7.32 -1.22 3.66
C ARG A 239 -7.16 -0.96 2.16
N LYS A 240 -5.96 -0.70 1.69
CA LYS A 240 -5.69 -0.36 0.29
C LYS A 240 -6.26 -1.37 -0.71
N PHE A 241 -6.29 -2.65 -0.34
CA PHE A 241 -6.80 -3.73 -1.18
C PHE A 241 -8.18 -4.21 -0.78
N ASP A 242 -8.87 -3.44 -0.01
CA ASP A 242 -10.14 -3.86 0.55
C ASP A 242 -11.26 -3.83 -0.51
N ASP A 243 -12.26 -4.69 -0.33
CA ASP A 243 -13.31 -4.97 -1.29
C ASP A 243 -14.67 -4.90 -0.60
N SER A 244 -15.54 -3.98 -1.03
CA SER A 244 -16.86 -3.78 -0.44
C SER A 244 -17.83 -4.94 -0.66
N ASN A 245 -17.58 -5.80 -1.65
CA ASN A 245 -18.44 -6.95 -1.95
C ASN A 245 -18.04 -8.22 -1.21
N THR A 246 -16.87 -8.26 -0.57
CA THR A 246 -16.47 -9.36 0.29
C THR A 246 -16.97 -9.16 1.70
N GLY A 247 -18.21 -9.50 1.90
CA GLY A 247 -18.92 -9.12 3.09
C GLY A 247 -19.13 -10.19 4.15
N SER A 248 -18.63 -11.40 4.01
CA SER A 248 -18.85 -12.43 5.04
C SER A 248 -17.52 -12.96 5.58
N TYR A 249 -17.51 -13.27 6.86
CA TYR A 249 -16.40 -13.95 7.53
C TYR A 249 -15.94 -15.23 6.80
N SER A 250 -16.87 -15.95 6.18
CA SER A 250 -16.59 -17.18 5.44
C SER A 250 -16.03 -16.91 4.03
N ASN A 251 -16.21 -15.74 3.49
CA ASN A 251 -15.72 -15.39 2.15
C ASN A 251 -14.45 -14.56 2.24
N LYS A 252 -13.32 -15.19 1.87
CA LYS A 252 -11.99 -14.56 1.82
C LYS A 252 -11.60 -14.15 0.41
N THR A 253 -12.55 -14.07 -0.49
CA THR A 253 -12.30 -13.85 -1.91
C THR A 253 -12.64 -12.40 -2.28
N ASP A 254 -11.70 -11.74 -2.90
CA ASP A 254 -11.82 -10.39 -3.45
C ASP A 254 -12.03 -10.45 -4.96
N TYR A 255 -12.66 -9.42 -5.48
CA TYR A 255 -12.99 -9.29 -6.90
C TYR A 255 -12.49 -7.98 -7.50
N ARG A 256 -11.71 -7.22 -6.76
CA ARG A 256 -11.03 -6.04 -7.30
C ARG A 256 -9.87 -6.44 -8.20
N ASP A 257 -9.55 -5.58 -9.15
CA ASP A 257 -8.43 -5.81 -10.04
C ASP A 257 -7.09 -5.83 -9.31
N ILE A 258 -6.17 -6.68 -9.77
CA ILE A 258 -4.80 -6.68 -9.30
C ILE A 258 -3.95 -5.85 -10.26
N HIS A 259 -3.50 -4.69 -9.81
CA HIS A 259 -2.69 -3.77 -10.59
C HIS A 259 -1.23 -4.23 -10.64
N ILE A 260 -0.80 -4.70 -11.82
CA ILE A 260 0.55 -5.23 -12.06
C ILE A 260 1.56 -4.10 -12.27
N ILE A 261 1.16 -3.05 -13.01
CA ILE A 261 1.99 -1.87 -13.26
C ILE A 261 1.11 -0.63 -13.14
N THR A 262 1.52 0.30 -12.29
CA THR A 262 0.88 1.60 -12.13
C THR A 262 1.75 2.71 -12.72
N LEU A 263 1.13 3.82 -13.11
CA LEU A 263 1.85 4.99 -13.63
C LEU A 263 2.85 5.55 -12.62
N SER A 264 2.49 5.56 -11.33
CA SER A 264 3.39 5.99 -10.26
C SER A 264 4.64 5.10 -10.15
N GLU A 265 4.51 3.79 -10.36
CA GLU A 265 5.68 2.90 -10.45
C GLU A 265 6.58 3.31 -11.62
N VAL A 266 6.01 3.68 -12.76
CA VAL A 266 6.79 4.12 -13.94
C VAL A 266 7.55 5.43 -13.65
N TYR A 267 6.93 6.39 -12.94
CA TYR A 267 7.63 7.59 -12.45
C TYR A 267 8.80 7.24 -11.55
N LEU A 268 8.63 6.28 -10.63
CA LEU A 268 9.69 5.86 -9.70
C LEU A 268 10.79 5.03 -10.40
N ILE A 269 10.46 4.27 -11.44
CA ILE A 269 11.44 3.64 -12.34
C ILE A 269 12.28 4.72 -13.04
N ALA A 270 11.63 5.75 -13.58
CA ALA A 270 12.33 6.86 -14.25
C ALA A 270 13.23 7.63 -13.27
N ALA A 271 12.74 7.94 -12.06
CA ALA A 271 13.51 8.62 -11.03
C ALA A 271 14.80 7.86 -10.68
N GLU A 272 14.70 6.55 -10.44
CA GLU A 272 15.85 5.71 -10.12
C GLU A 272 16.82 5.59 -11.30
N ALA A 273 16.30 5.40 -12.49
CA ALA A 273 17.09 5.26 -13.70
C ALA A 273 17.86 6.55 -14.02
N TYR A 274 17.23 7.72 -13.91
CA TYR A 274 17.90 9.01 -14.07
C TYR A 274 18.96 9.26 -13.01
N PHE A 275 18.66 8.98 -11.74
CA PHE A 275 19.62 9.09 -10.66
C PHE A 275 20.87 8.25 -10.94
N LYS A 276 20.70 6.99 -11.30
CA LYS A 276 21.81 6.07 -11.61
C LYS A 276 22.56 6.43 -12.90
N ALA A 277 21.91 7.12 -13.83
CA ALA A 277 22.53 7.67 -15.04
C ALA A 277 23.29 8.98 -14.77
N GLY A 278 23.18 9.55 -13.55
CA GLY A 278 23.84 10.81 -13.17
C GLY A 278 23.03 12.08 -13.50
N ASN A 279 21.76 11.94 -13.86
CA ASN A 279 20.86 13.07 -14.13
C ASN A 279 19.94 13.32 -12.93
N ASN A 280 20.47 13.98 -11.91
CA ASN A 280 19.74 14.24 -10.66
C ASN A 280 18.55 15.20 -10.83
N GLU A 281 18.61 16.11 -11.79
CA GLU A 281 17.52 17.04 -12.07
C GLU A 281 16.25 16.30 -12.52
N ASN A 282 16.37 15.46 -13.53
CA ASN A 282 15.24 14.65 -14.00
C ASN A 282 14.82 13.61 -12.96
N ALA A 283 15.75 13.03 -12.22
CA ALA A 283 15.43 12.11 -11.13
C ALA A 283 14.54 12.76 -10.07
N LEU A 284 14.92 13.94 -9.59
CA LEU A 284 14.13 14.74 -8.64
C LEU A 284 12.77 15.13 -9.22
N ALA A 285 12.72 15.56 -10.48
CA ALA A 285 11.47 15.94 -11.13
C ALA A 285 10.48 14.75 -11.12
N ARG A 286 10.92 13.53 -11.46
CA ARG A 286 10.07 12.34 -11.46
C ARG A 286 9.64 11.91 -10.06
N LEU A 287 10.54 11.93 -9.08
CA LEU A 287 10.23 11.61 -7.69
C LEU A 287 9.22 12.62 -7.09
N ASN A 288 9.43 13.88 -7.32
CA ASN A 288 8.61 14.96 -6.78
C ASN A 288 7.20 15.00 -7.37
N GLU A 289 6.96 14.48 -8.58
CA GLU A 289 5.59 14.32 -9.10
C GLU A 289 4.79 13.31 -8.27
N VAL A 290 5.39 12.19 -7.85
CA VAL A 290 4.74 11.22 -6.97
C VAL A 290 4.45 11.87 -5.60
N ARG A 291 5.44 12.59 -5.04
CA ARG A 291 5.29 13.32 -3.77
C ARG A 291 4.22 14.41 -3.84
N ARG A 292 4.16 15.15 -4.94
CA ARG A 292 3.11 16.16 -5.17
C ARG A 292 1.71 15.56 -5.10
N ARG A 293 1.48 14.40 -5.74
CA ARG A 293 0.21 13.69 -5.65
C ARG A 293 -0.10 13.21 -4.22
N ALA A 294 0.93 12.82 -3.47
CA ALA A 294 0.84 12.47 -2.05
C ALA A 294 0.65 13.69 -1.12
N GLN A 295 0.55 14.91 -1.68
CA GLN A 295 0.45 16.18 -0.96
C GLN A 295 1.66 16.48 -0.06
N LEU A 296 2.83 15.94 -0.41
CA LEU A 296 4.08 16.16 0.30
C LEU A 296 4.93 17.25 -0.37
N ASN A 297 5.75 17.89 0.43
CA ASN A 297 6.74 18.85 -0.08
C ASN A 297 7.76 18.15 -0.99
N ALA A 298 8.20 18.89 -2.01
CA ALA A 298 9.28 18.44 -2.87
C ALA A 298 10.59 18.27 -2.08
N VAL A 299 11.32 17.20 -2.38
CA VAL A 299 12.69 17.03 -1.87
C VAL A 299 13.70 17.69 -2.81
N THR A 300 14.81 18.14 -2.25
CA THR A 300 15.88 18.84 -2.99
C THR A 300 17.11 17.97 -3.22
N SER A 301 17.16 16.79 -2.61
CA SER A 301 18.21 15.80 -2.79
C SER A 301 17.61 14.43 -3.05
N ILE A 302 18.35 13.57 -3.73
CA ILE A 302 17.91 12.23 -4.08
C ILE A 302 19.07 11.25 -3.93
N ASP A 303 18.76 10.09 -3.38
CA ASP A 303 19.62 8.91 -3.33
C ASP A 303 18.79 7.63 -3.46
N VAL A 304 19.41 6.48 -3.40
CA VAL A 304 18.73 5.19 -3.50
C VAL A 304 17.74 4.98 -2.34
N ASP A 305 18.10 5.41 -1.14
CA ASP A 305 17.27 5.20 0.05
C ASP A 305 16.02 6.11 0.01
N ALA A 306 16.14 7.34 -0.47
CA ALA A 306 14.99 8.23 -0.72
C ALA A 306 14.02 7.64 -1.76
N ILE A 307 14.53 7.06 -2.85
CA ILE A 307 13.73 6.41 -3.87
C ILE A 307 13.05 5.15 -3.29
N LEU A 308 13.77 4.34 -2.54
CA LEU A 308 13.23 3.15 -1.90
C LEU A 308 12.16 3.47 -0.84
N LYS A 309 12.31 4.60 -0.12
CA LYS A 309 11.30 5.12 0.80
C LYS A 309 10.02 5.48 0.04
N GLU A 310 10.14 6.28 -1.03
CA GLU A 310 8.99 6.69 -1.82
C GLU A 310 8.27 5.49 -2.47
N ARG A 311 9.04 4.52 -3.00
CA ARG A 311 8.48 3.25 -3.51
C ARG A 311 7.76 2.45 -2.42
N ALA A 312 8.27 2.45 -1.19
CA ALA A 312 7.63 1.74 -0.08
C ALA A 312 6.26 2.34 0.29
N CYS A 313 6.13 3.67 0.28
CA CYS A 313 4.86 4.34 0.53
C CYS A 313 3.87 4.15 -0.63
N GLU A 314 4.32 4.38 -1.85
CA GLU A 314 3.48 4.36 -3.04
C GLU A 314 2.98 2.96 -3.38
N LEU A 315 3.89 1.99 -3.37
CA LEU A 315 3.66 0.61 -3.80
C LEU A 315 3.47 -0.35 -2.62
N PHE A 316 3.04 0.15 -1.46
CA PHE A 316 2.81 -0.70 -0.29
C PHE A 316 1.88 -1.86 -0.64
N GLY A 317 2.30 -3.09 -0.33
CA GLY A 317 1.53 -4.30 -0.56
C GLY A 317 1.45 -4.80 -2.01
N GLN A 318 1.98 -4.07 -3.00
CA GLN A 318 1.94 -4.46 -4.42
C GLN A 318 3.05 -5.44 -4.83
N GLY A 319 3.71 -6.08 -3.88
CA GLY A 319 4.69 -7.17 -4.13
C GLY A 319 6.08 -6.72 -4.61
N SER A 320 6.33 -5.43 -4.81
CA SER A 320 7.59 -4.95 -5.39
C SER A 320 8.76 -4.88 -4.39
N ARG A 321 8.50 -4.71 -3.09
CA ARG A 321 9.50 -4.35 -2.08
C ARG A 321 10.70 -5.28 -2.00
N TRP A 322 10.47 -6.59 -1.99
CA TRP A 322 11.56 -7.58 -1.94
C TRP A 322 12.47 -7.49 -3.16
N ILE A 323 11.87 -7.34 -4.34
CA ILE A 323 12.59 -7.22 -5.62
C ILE A 323 13.40 -5.93 -5.64
N ASP A 324 12.83 -4.82 -5.17
CA ASP A 324 13.49 -3.51 -5.10
C ASP A 324 14.72 -3.55 -4.18
N LEU A 325 14.58 -4.09 -2.98
CA LEU A 325 15.67 -4.21 -2.02
C LEU A 325 16.77 -5.17 -2.52
N ARG A 326 16.39 -6.30 -3.14
CA ARG A 326 17.36 -7.24 -3.72
C ARG A 326 18.13 -6.58 -4.87
N ARG A 327 17.43 -5.99 -5.82
CA ARG A 327 17.99 -5.32 -6.99
C ARG A 327 18.99 -4.23 -6.60
N THR A 328 18.64 -3.41 -5.62
CA THR A 328 19.48 -2.31 -5.12
C THR A 328 20.56 -2.75 -4.11
N ARG A 329 20.66 -4.06 -3.84
CA ARG A 329 21.60 -4.67 -2.87
C ARG A 329 21.37 -4.22 -1.41
N LYS A 330 20.16 -3.71 -1.10
CA LYS A 330 19.76 -3.25 0.22
C LYS A 330 19.02 -4.31 1.05
N LEU A 331 18.72 -5.47 0.50
CA LEU A 331 17.85 -6.47 1.14
C LEU A 331 18.39 -6.92 2.50
N VAL A 332 19.68 -7.29 2.58
CA VAL A 332 20.30 -7.79 3.82
C VAL A 332 20.38 -6.67 4.86
N GLU A 333 20.84 -5.49 4.45
CA GLU A 333 20.94 -4.30 5.30
C GLU A 333 19.59 -3.96 5.93
N TYR A 334 18.54 -3.82 5.11
CA TYR A 334 17.21 -3.42 5.59
C TYR A 334 16.54 -4.50 6.46
N ASN A 335 16.70 -5.78 6.13
CA ASN A 335 16.15 -6.83 6.98
C ASN A 335 16.84 -6.89 8.34
N ASN A 336 18.15 -6.73 8.39
CA ASN A 336 18.90 -6.71 9.66
C ASN A 336 18.56 -5.50 10.52
N LEU A 337 18.29 -4.36 9.91
CA LEU A 337 17.97 -3.13 10.64
C LEU A 337 16.51 -3.05 11.08
N TYR A 338 15.59 -3.48 10.23
CA TYR A 338 14.19 -3.08 10.32
C TYR A 338 13.18 -4.23 10.40
N ASN A 339 13.58 -5.48 10.10
CA ASN A 339 12.67 -6.60 10.24
C ASN A 339 12.77 -7.19 11.65
N PRO A 340 11.75 -7.05 12.50
CA PRO A 340 11.84 -7.49 13.91
C PRO A 340 12.02 -9.00 14.06
N GLN A 341 11.62 -9.79 13.08
CA GLN A 341 11.80 -11.25 13.11
C GLN A 341 13.21 -11.69 12.71
N ILE A 342 13.94 -10.85 11.98
CA ILE A 342 15.27 -11.16 11.45
C ILE A 342 16.35 -10.35 12.17
N LYS A 343 16.01 -9.18 12.70
CA LYS A 343 16.93 -8.26 13.40
C LYS A 343 17.77 -9.00 14.45
N GLY A 344 19.08 -8.92 14.29
CA GLY A 344 20.02 -9.58 15.17
C GLY A 344 20.19 -11.10 14.97
N ARG A 345 19.54 -11.69 13.97
CA ARG A 345 19.78 -13.09 13.57
C ARG A 345 20.84 -13.14 12.47
N CYS A 346 21.78 -14.08 12.59
CA CYS A 346 22.76 -14.32 11.56
C CYS A 346 22.09 -14.93 10.32
N LEU A 347 22.04 -14.17 9.22
CA LEU A 347 21.58 -14.69 7.93
C LEU A 347 22.74 -15.48 7.29
N LEU A 348 22.87 -16.75 7.66
CA LEU A 348 23.96 -17.63 7.19
C LEU A 348 23.80 -18.06 5.71
N TYR A 349 22.72 -17.69 5.03
CA TYR A 349 22.41 -18.16 3.68
C TYR A 349 21.96 -17.03 2.73
N THR A 350 22.80 -16.07 2.48
CA THR A 350 22.58 -15.06 1.44
C THR A 350 23.77 -14.97 0.48
N SER A 351 24.22 -16.08 0.00
CA SER A 351 25.17 -16.13 -1.14
C SER A 351 24.46 -16.67 -2.37
#